data_fc61370f2d7befb34856087bffe80676
#
_entry.id   fc61370f2d7befb34856087bffe80676
#
_cell.length_a   1.000
_cell.length_b   1.000
_cell.length_c   1.000
_cell.angle_alpha   90.00
_cell.angle_beta   90.00
_cell.angle_gamma   90.00
#
_symmetry.space_group_name_H-M   'P 1'
#
loop_
_entity.id
_entity.type
_entity.pdbx_description
1 polymer ?
#
loop_
_entity_poly.entity_id
_entity_poly.type
_entity_poly.pdbx_seq_one_letter_code
_entity_poly.pdbx_strand_id
1 'polypeptide(L)'
;MRVLGIDPGLRNLGWGVIESNGSRLSHVANGVCKSEGVELALRLVSLFNQLTFVVKELKPEAVAVEKTFVNKDGENSLKLGQARGVAMLVPAIAGLPIGEYAPNTIKKSVVGVGHADKRQVEHMVKIQLPGVKILGSDAADA
;
A
#
# COMPACT_ATOMS: atom_id res chain seq x y z
N MET A 1 -13.10 12.10 -3.07
CA MET A 1 -12.03 11.52 -3.90
C MET A 1 -11.64 10.15 -3.36
N ARG A 2 -11.56 9.19 -4.22
CA ARG A 2 -11.16 7.82 -3.87
C ARG A 2 -9.65 7.65 -4.05
N VAL A 3 -8.97 7.23 -2.98
CA VAL A 3 -7.51 7.11 -2.94
C VAL A 3 -7.11 5.68 -2.62
N LEU A 4 -6.18 5.14 -3.42
CA LEU A 4 -5.56 3.84 -3.19
C LEU A 4 -4.20 4.05 -2.51
N GLY A 5 -4.01 3.47 -1.34
CA GLY A 5 -2.71 3.39 -0.68
C GLY A 5 -2.06 2.04 -0.95
N ILE A 6 -0.75 2.03 -1.17
CA ILE A 6 0.03 0.82 -1.44
C ILE A 6 1.26 0.78 -0.54
N ASP A 7 1.42 -0.33 0.16
CA ASP A 7 2.65 -0.68 0.88
C ASP A 7 3.37 -1.79 0.08
N PRO A 8 4.42 -1.45 -0.68
CA PRO A 8 5.06 -2.41 -1.58
C PRO A 8 5.79 -3.52 -0.84
N GLY A 9 5.66 -4.73 -1.33
CA GLY A 9 6.38 -5.89 -0.88
C GLY A 9 6.28 -7.02 -1.89
N LEU A 10 7.31 -7.86 -2.00
CA LEU A 10 7.30 -8.95 -2.97
C LEU A 10 6.37 -10.09 -2.53
N ARG A 11 6.48 -10.51 -1.27
CA ARG A 11 5.63 -11.60 -0.74
C ARG A 11 4.23 -11.10 -0.45
N ASN A 12 4.14 -9.94 0.16
CA ASN A 12 2.88 -9.29 0.54
C ASN A 12 2.93 -7.82 0.11
N LEU A 13 2.07 -7.46 -0.81
CA LEU A 13 1.85 -6.07 -1.19
C LEU A 13 0.52 -5.65 -0.58
N GLY A 14 0.58 -4.82 0.47
CA GLY A 14 -0.61 -4.31 1.14
C GLY A 14 -1.27 -3.20 0.32
N TRP A 15 -2.60 -3.17 0.33
CA TRP A 15 -3.35 -2.09 -0.29
C TRP A 15 -4.59 -1.73 0.52
N GLY A 16 -4.98 -0.48 0.41
CA GLY A 16 -6.21 0.02 1.02
C GLY A 16 -6.80 1.13 0.19
N VAL A 17 -8.12 1.20 0.15
CA VAL A 17 -8.85 2.25 -0.56
C VAL A 17 -9.76 2.99 0.40
N ILE A 18 -9.66 4.30 0.40
CA ILE A 18 -10.50 5.18 1.19
C ILE A 18 -11.22 6.18 0.28
N GLU A 19 -12.34 6.68 0.77
CA GLU A 19 -13.04 7.83 0.19
C GLU A 19 -12.80 9.05 1.06
N SER A 20 -12.35 10.14 0.46
CA SER A 20 -12.09 11.41 1.14
C SER A 20 -13.07 12.46 0.65
N ASN A 21 -13.90 12.99 1.56
CA ASN A 21 -14.83 14.08 1.30
C ASN A 21 -14.55 15.22 2.30
N GLY A 22 -13.76 16.20 1.90
CA GLY A 22 -13.29 17.24 2.81
C GLY A 22 -12.45 16.65 3.94
N SER A 23 -12.85 16.87 5.19
CA SER A 23 -12.18 16.30 6.36
C SER A 23 -12.67 14.89 6.71
N ARG A 24 -13.67 14.37 6.01
CA ARG A 24 -14.29 13.08 6.30
C ARG A 24 -13.60 11.98 5.50
N LEU A 25 -13.14 10.94 6.20
CA LEU A 25 -12.56 9.75 5.61
C LEU A 25 -13.48 8.56 5.85
N SER A 26 -13.68 7.74 4.83
CA SER A 26 -14.39 6.47 4.99
C SER A 26 -13.65 5.35 4.27
N HIS A 27 -13.68 4.16 4.86
CA HIS A 27 -13.07 2.96 4.31
C HIS A 27 -13.93 2.41 3.17
N VAL A 28 -13.26 2.03 2.06
CA VAL A 28 -13.91 1.35 0.93
C VAL A 28 -13.56 -0.12 0.94
N ALA A 29 -12.27 -0.44 0.89
CA ALA A 29 -11.78 -1.82 0.87
C ALA A 29 -10.31 -1.86 1.27
N ASN A 30 -9.81 -3.02 1.68
CA ASN A 30 -8.39 -3.27 1.87
C ASN A 30 -8.06 -4.73 1.62
N GLY A 31 -6.79 -5.03 1.43
CA GLY A 31 -6.34 -6.38 1.20
C GLY A 31 -4.84 -6.48 1.02
N VAL A 32 -4.41 -7.67 0.64
CA VAL A 32 -3.01 -8.00 0.38
C VAL A 32 -2.92 -8.77 -0.93
N CYS A 33 -2.06 -8.31 -1.83
CA CYS A 33 -1.65 -9.10 -3.00
C CYS A 33 -0.48 -9.98 -2.57
N LYS A 34 -0.64 -11.28 -2.69
CA LYS A 34 0.37 -12.26 -2.27
C LYS A 34 1.04 -12.88 -3.47
N SER A 35 2.36 -13.03 -3.41
CA SER A 35 3.10 -13.81 -4.38
C SER A 35 4.01 -14.81 -3.69
N GLU A 36 4.04 -16.04 -4.21
CA GLU A 36 4.87 -17.12 -3.71
C GLU A 36 5.54 -17.82 -4.90
N GLY A 37 6.58 -18.59 -4.60
CA GLY A 37 7.28 -19.38 -5.59
C GLY A 37 8.73 -18.96 -5.74
N VAL A 38 9.43 -19.62 -6.67
CA VAL A 38 10.87 -19.47 -6.89
C VAL A 38 11.16 -18.46 -7.99
N GLU A 39 10.36 -18.45 -9.04
CA GLU A 39 10.59 -17.57 -10.20
C GLU A 39 10.09 -16.16 -9.94
N LEU A 40 11.03 -15.23 -9.83
CA LEU A 40 10.73 -13.82 -9.57
C LEU A 40 9.82 -13.21 -10.65
N ALA A 41 10.09 -13.48 -11.93
CA ALA A 41 9.28 -12.95 -13.02
C ALA A 41 7.79 -13.31 -12.88
N LEU A 42 7.49 -14.56 -12.55
CA LEU A 42 6.11 -15.03 -12.35
C LEU A 42 5.47 -14.43 -11.09
N ARG A 43 6.26 -14.21 -10.05
CA ARG A 43 5.79 -13.53 -8.86
C ARG A 43 5.41 -12.07 -9.15
N LEU A 44 6.22 -11.38 -9.93
CA LEU A 44 5.91 -10.00 -10.34
C LEU A 44 4.66 -9.94 -11.23
N VAL A 45 4.47 -10.90 -12.13
CA VAL A 45 3.23 -11.02 -12.93
C VAL A 45 2.02 -11.21 -12.02
N SER A 46 2.14 -12.06 -11.01
CA SER A 46 1.05 -12.28 -10.05
C SER A 46 0.65 -11.00 -9.31
N LEU A 47 1.63 -10.26 -8.80
CA LEU A 47 1.37 -8.96 -8.14
C LEU A 47 0.75 -7.96 -9.11
N PHE A 48 1.28 -7.90 -10.34
CA PHE A 48 0.77 -7.02 -11.38
C PHE A 48 -0.71 -7.29 -11.68
N ASN A 49 -1.07 -8.56 -11.87
CA ASN A 49 -2.44 -8.95 -12.19
C ASN A 49 -3.39 -8.68 -11.03
N GLN A 50 -2.98 -9.01 -9.81
CA GLN A 50 -3.81 -8.77 -8.62
C GLN A 50 -4.05 -7.27 -8.41
N LEU A 51 -3.00 -6.46 -8.50
CA LEU A 51 -3.14 -5.00 -8.29
C LEU A 51 -3.92 -4.35 -9.44
N THR A 52 -3.75 -4.82 -10.66
CA THR A 52 -4.54 -4.36 -11.80
C THR A 52 -6.03 -4.62 -11.57
N PHE A 53 -6.38 -5.78 -11.03
CA PHE A 53 -7.76 -6.12 -10.68
C PHE A 53 -8.31 -5.15 -9.63
N VAL A 54 -7.53 -4.86 -8.58
CA VAL A 54 -7.93 -3.89 -7.54
C VAL A 54 -8.23 -2.52 -8.13
N VAL A 55 -7.34 -2.02 -9.00
CA VAL A 55 -7.52 -0.71 -9.65
C VAL A 55 -8.76 -0.69 -10.53
N LYS A 56 -9.01 -1.74 -11.30
CA LYS A 56 -10.19 -1.84 -12.17
C LYS A 56 -11.49 -1.91 -11.40
N GLU A 57 -11.53 -2.69 -10.31
CA GLU A 57 -12.75 -2.89 -9.53
C GLU A 57 -13.09 -1.69 -8.66
N LEU A 58 -12.10 -1.09 -8.02
CA LEU A 58 -12.32 -0.05 -7.03
C LEU A 58 -12.23 1.37 -7.60
N LYS A 59 -11.68 1.52 -8.80
CA LYS A 59 -11.63 2.78 -9.56
C LYS A 59 -11.12 3.96 -8.74
N PRO A 60 -9.91 3.88 -8.16
CA PRO A 60 -9.33 5.01 -7.45
C PRO A 60 -9.04 6.17 -8.43
N GLU A 61 -9.00 7.38 -7.89
CA GLU A 61 -8.71 8.60 -8.64
C GLU A 61 -7.26 9.07 -8.44
N ALA A 62 -6.64 8.62 -7.35
CA ALA A 62 -5.24 8.92 -7.03
C ALA A 62 -4.63 7.77 -6.24
N VAL A 63 -3.31 7.70 -6.22
CA VAL A 63 -2.57 6.62 -5.56
C VAL A 63 -1.47 7.20 -4.68
N ALA A 64 -1.32 6.64 -3.49
CA ALA A 64 -0.23 6.93 -2.58
C ALA A 64 0.60 5.66 -2.38
N VAL A 65 1.90 5.75 -2.60
CA VAL A 65 2.83 4.63 -2.43
C VAL A 65 3.83 4.96 -1.33
N GLU A 66 4.01 4.05 -0.39
CA GLU A 66 5.04 4.20 0.63
C GLU A 66 6.42 4.10 0.01
N LYS A 67 7.31 5.05 0.34
CA LYS A 67 8.70 4.99 -0.07
C LYS A 67 9.42 3.86 0.64
N THR A 68 10.29 3.18 -0.09
CA THR A 68 11.15 2.15 0.47
C THR A 68 12.57 2.68 0.62
N PHE A 69 13.27 2.19 1.64
CA PHE A 69 14.65 2.55 1.88
C PHE A 69 15.56 1.34 1.64
N VAL A 70 16.74 1.61 1.09
CA VAL A 70 17.78 0.59 0.95
C VAL A 70 18.27 0.23 2.35
N ASN A 71 18.22 -1.06 2.68
CA ASN A 71 18.77 -1.58 3.92
C ASN A 71 20.14 -2.22 3.67
N LYS A 72 20.74 -2.84 4.69
CA LYS A 72 22.06 -3.49 4.58
C LYS A 72 22.04 -4.77 3.74
N ASP A 73 20.88 -5.39 3.58
CA ASP A 73 20.71 -6.58 2.76
C ASP A 73 20.36 -6.17 1.32
N GLY A 74 21.37 -6.20 0.44
CA GLY A 74 21.21 -5.79 -0.95
C GLY A 74 20.23 -6.66 -1.75
N GLU A 75 20.17 -7.97 -1.46
CA GLU A 75 19.25 -8.88 -2.13
C GLU A 75 17.78 -8.54 -1.80
N ASN A 76 17.48 -8.35 -0.53
CA ASN A 76 16.13 -7.97 -0.10
C ASN A 76 15.74 -6.58 -0.61
N SER A 77 16.69 -5.63 -0.63
CA SER A 77 16.47 -4.29 -1.17
C SER A 77 16.16 -4.35 -2.67
N LEU A 78 16.85 -5.21 -3.43
CA LEU A 78 16.61 -5.38 -4.85
C LEU A 78 15.21 -5.97 -5.11
N LYS A 79 14.85 -7.02 -4.40
CA LYS A 79 13.51 -7.64 -4.51
C LYS A 79 12.40 -6.66 -4.16
N LEU A 80 12.58 -5.89 -3.10
CA LEU A 80 11.63 -4.87 -2.69
C LEU A 80 11.49 -3.78 -3.76
N GLY A 81 12.59 -3.34 -4.35
CA GLY A 81 12.59 -2.36 -5.44
C GLY A 81 11.84 -2.86 -6.68
N GLN A 82 11.96 -4.15 -6.99
CA GLN A 82 11.24 -4.76 -8.12
C GLN A 82 9.74 -4.82 -7.85
N ALA A 83 9.32 -5.20 -6.65
CA ALA A 83 7.91 -5.17 -6.26
C ALA A 83 7.36 -3.73 -6.25
N ARG A 84 8.15 -2.77 -5.78
CA ARG A 84 7.82 -1.35 -5.81
C ARG A 84 7.62 -0.84 -7.23
N GLY A 85 8.43 -1.30 -8.18
CA GLY A 85 8.25 -0.98 -9.59
C GLY A 85 6.88 -1.39 -10.11
N VAL A 86 6.40 -2.59 -9.76
CA VAL A 86 5.05 -3.05 -10.10
C VAL A 86 3.98 -2.17 -9.44
N ALA A 87 4.18 -1.81 -8.16
CA ALA A 87 3.24 -0.96 -7.42
C ALA A 87 3.06 0.42 -8.05
N MET A 88 4.09 0.94 -8.71
CA MET A 88 4.03 2.21 -9.43
C MET A 88 3.55 2.05 -10.86
N LEU A 89 3.95 0.96 -11.53
CA LEU A 89 3.64 0.71 -12.93
C LEU A 89 2.13 0.53 -13.16
N VAL A 90 1.48 -0.25 -12.32
CA VAL A 90 0.04 -0.55 -12.47
C VAL A 90 -0.82 0.71 -12.46
N PRO A 91 -0.73 1.58 -11.44
CA PRO A 91 -1.52 2.82 -11.47
C PRO A 91 -1.08 3.79 -12.57
N ALA A 92 0.20 3.81 -12.94
CA ALA A 92 0.69 4.65 -14.02
C ALA A 92 0.08 4.25 -15.37
N ILE A 93 -0.03 2.94 -15.64
CA ILE A 93 -0.71 2.43 -16.84
C ILE A 93 -2.18 2.88 -16.88
N ALA A 94 -2.83 2.93 -15.72
CA ALA A 94 -4.21 3.41 -15.59
C ALA A 94 -4.35 4.94 -15.70
N GLY A 95 -3.24 5.67 -15.84
CA GLY A 95 -3.24 7.11 -15.94
C GLY A 95 -3.50 7.86 -14.64
N LEU A 96 -3.30 7.20 -13.49
CA LEU A 96 -3.57 7.79 -12.18
C LEU A 96 -2.38 8.60 -11.66
N PRO A 97 -2.60 9.75 -11.00
CA PRO A 97 -1.54 10.46 -10.30
C PRO A 97 -1.05 9.65 -9.10
N ILE A 98 0.27 9.64 -8.91
CA ILE A 98 0.94 8.86 -7.88
C ILE A 98 1.77 9.77 -7.00
N GLY A 99 1.51 9.76 -5.68
CA GLY A 99 2.33 10.39 -4.67
C GLY A 99 3.15 9.37 -3.89
N GLU A 100 4.37 9.73 -3.50
CA GLU A 100 5.24 8.88 -2.71
C GLU A 100 5.47 9.53 -1.34
N TYR A 101 5.37 8.73 -0.27
CA TYR A 101 5.46 9.21 1.10
C TYR A 101 6.38 8.34 1.95
N ALA A 102 7.28 8.97 2.71
CA ALA A 102 8.18 8.27 3.60
C ALA A 102 7.43 7.63 4.77
N PRO A 103 7.84 6.42 5.24
CA PRO A 103 7.16 5.73 6.35
C PRO A 103 7.00 6.58 7.61
N ASN A 104 8.04 7.30 8.00
CA ASN A 104 7.98 8.15 9.20
C ASN A 104 7.04 9.34 9.04
N THR A 105 6.94 9.89 7.83
CA THR A 105 5.97 10.94 7.52
C THR A 105 4.55 10.42 7.63
N ILE A 106 4.29 9.23 7.12
CA ILE A 106 2.98 8.56 7.22
C ILE A 106 2.62 8.32 8.69
N LYS A 107 3.51 7.70 9.44
CA LYS A 107 3.30 7.40 10.87
C LYS A 107 3.04 8.67 11.68
N LYS A 108 3.79 9.72 11.43
CA LYS A 108 3.59 11.01 12.10
C LYS A 108 2.22 11.60 11.79
N SER A 109 1.74 11.50 10.57
CA SER A 109 0.42 11.99 10.17
C SER A 109 -0.71 11.19 10.82
N VAL A 110 -0.56 9.88 10.95
CA VAL A 110 -1.59 8.98 11.47
C VAL A 110 -1.59 8.94 13.00
N VAL A 111 -0.43 8.83 13.62
CA VAL A 111 -0.28 8.59 15.07
C VAL A 111 0.21 9.83 15.82
N GLY A 112 0.88 10.76 15.13
CA GLY A 112 1.49 11.94 15.71
C GLY A 112 2.98 11.79 16.01
N VAL A 113 3.55 10.57 15.91
CA VAL A 113 4.97 10.30 16.12
C VAL A 113 5.54 9.45 14.98
N GLY A 114 6.73 9.82 14.48
CA GLY A 114 7.34 9.18 13.32
C GLY A 114 7.88 7.76 13.55
N HIS A 115 8.03 7.34 14.81
CA HIS A 115 8.55 6.02 15.19
C HIS A 115 7.48 5.12 15.81
N ALA A 116 6.21 5.35 15.48
CA ALA A 116 5.13 4.50 15.94
C ALA A 116 5.31 3.05 15.46
N ASP A 117 5.02 2.09 16.33
CA ASP A 117 5.05 0.67 15.95
C ASP A 117 3.78 0.27 15.17
N LYS A 118 3.79 -0.96 14.63
CA LYS A 118 2.66 -1.47 13.83
C LYS A 118 1.34 -1.50 14.58
N ARG A 119 1.38 -1.79 15.88
CA ARG A 119 0.18 -1.84 16.72
C ARG A 119 -0.44 -0.47 16.91
N GLN A 120 0.39 0.56 17.09
CA GLN A 120 -0.06 1.95 17.20
C GLN A 120 -0.68 2.43 15.90
N VAL A 121 -0.06 2.14 14.75
CA VAL A 121 -0.59 2.49 13.43
C VAL A 121 -1.94 1.81 13.20
N GLU A 122 -2.03 0.51 13.42
CA GLU A 122 -3.28 -0.26 13.25
C GLU A 122 -4.39 0.27 14.16
N HIS A 123 -4.08 0.58 15.41
CA HIS A 123 -5.03 1.15 16.37
C HIS A 123 -5.59 2.49 15.88
N MET A 124 -4.73 3.40 15.41
CA MET A 124 -5.16 4.70 14.90
C MET A 124 -5.94 4.60 13.61
N VAL A 125 -5.59 3.66 12.73
CA VAL A 125 -6.37 3.40 11.51
C VAL A 125 -7.80 2.97 11.88
N LYS A 126 -7.96 2.11 12.87
CA LYS A 126 -9.28 1.68 13.35
C LYS A 126 -10.09 2.83 13.95
N ILE A 127 -9.43 3.79 14.60
CA ILE A 127 -10.08 4.98 15.15
C ILE A 127 -10.52 5.93 14.03
N GLN A 128 -9.64 6.19 13.06
CA GLN A 128 -9.92 7.11 11.95
C GLN A 128 -10.88 6.53 10.91
N LEU A 129 -10.94 5.23 10.79
CA LEU A 129 -11.83 4.50 9.89
C LEU A 129 -12.74 3.55 10.70
N PRO A 130 -13.76 4.08 11.40
CA PRO A 130 -14.61 3.25 12.25
C PRO A 130 -15.28 2.11 11.46
N GLY A 131 -15.30 0.93 12.05
CA GLY A 131 -15.90 -0.26 11.45
C GLY A 131 -15.01 -0.97 10.42
N VAL A 132 -13.79 -0.49 10.17
CA VAL A 132 -12.87 -1.13 9.25
C VAL A 132 -12.46 -2.52 9.74
N LYS A 133 -12.48 -3.50 8.83
CA LYS A 133 -11.91 -4.82 9.06
C LYS A 133 -10.60 -4.92 8.27
N ILE A 134 -9.48 -4.82 8.98
CA ILE A 134 -8.16 -4.81 8.37
C ILE A 134 -7.71 -6.25 8.07
N LEU A 135 -7.36 -6.51 6.81
CA LEU A 135 -6.95 -7.82 6.33
C LEU A 135 -5.42 -8.00 6.41
N GLY A 136 -4.85 -7.76 7.58
CA GLY A 136 -3.42 -7.91 7.85
C GLY A 136 -2.68 -6.59 8.09
N SER A 137 -1.48 -6.67 8.66
CA SER A 137 -0.68 -5.48 8.99
C SER A 137 -0.23 -4.70 7.75
N ASP A 138 0.03 -5.39 6.65
CA ASP A 138 0.44 -4.74 5.38
C ASP A 138 -0.71 -3.90 4.81
N ALA A 139 -1.95 -4.37 4.94
CA ALA A 139 -3.12 -3.60 4.54
C ALA A 139 -3.32 -2.37 5.44
N ALA A 140 -3.02 -2.48 6.74
CA ALA A 140 -3.08 -1.35 7.65
C ALA A 140 -2.04 -0.28 7.29
N ASP A 141 -0.84 -0.69 6.90
CA ASP A 141 0.23 0.21 6.48
C ASP A 141 -0.13 0.92 5.16
N ALA A 142 -0.87 0.26 4.29
CA ALA A 142 -1.35 0.82 3.03
C ALA A 142 -2.47 1.85 3.24
#